data_26b5b0318fad30d18da23db295528174
#
_entry.id   26b5b0318fad30d18da23db295528174
#
_cell.length_a   1.000
_cell.length_b   1.000
_cell.length_c   1.000
_cell.angle_alpha   90.00
_cell.angle_beta   90.00
_cell.angle_gamma   90.00
#
_symmetry.space_group_name_H-M   'P 1'
#
loop_
_entity.id
_entity.type
_entity.pdbx_description
1 polymer ?
#
loop_
_entity_poly.entity_id
_entity_poly.type
_entity_poly.pdbx_seq_one_letter_code
_entity_poly.pdbx_strand_id
1 'polypeptide(L)'
;MNFKIGVTCALDAPAGSPFPLVNPNVYETVDFLAENGFDSMELHLLKPSEVDGPKIKEYCQKKGILISSIGTGMAYGKEGLSITSPLKETREKAIQRLKDQLDLASQLECSIVIGSMRGEIPVGRSREEVDHLMIEGCKELAEYASKGKGWIVIEAIDRFETNYLQRAEEVLEVIDRVGSDRLAVHLDTYHMNMEEQDWKKPVLLCGNRLKHVHVADNNRNYPGWGLIDFKPFLEALEEIGYDQTLTLECYPRPDGKTSVLRGLEYLRKLIAT
;
A
#
# COMPACT_ATOMS: atom_id res chain seq x y z
N MET A 1 17.51 -10.74 -10.44
CA MET A 1 16.64 -9.76 -9.74
C MET A 1 16.95 -9.76 -8.25
N ASN A 2 16.91 -8.62 -7.55
CA ASN A 2 17.20 -8.55 -6.11
C ASN A 2 16.15 -7.65 -5.42
N PHE A 3 14.95 -8.19 -5.22
CA PHE A 3 13.86 -7.47 -4.57
C PHE A 3 13.83 -7.80 -3.08
N LYS A 4 13.55 -6.78 -2.25
CA LYS A 4 13.17 -6.95 -0.86
C LYS A 4 11.76 -7.51 -0.77
N ILE A 5 11.48 -8.38 0.20
CA ILE A 5 10.15 -8.95 0.41
C ILE A 5 9.65 -8.55 1.79
N GLY A 6 8.45 -7.98 1.83
CA GLY A 6 7.78 -7.54 3.04
C GLY A 6 6.39 -8.15 3.21
N VAL A 7 5.74 -7.77 4.30
CA VAL A 7 4.40 -8.26 4.66
C VAL A 7 3.57 -7.13 5.25
N THR A 8 2.29 -7.08 4.89
CA THR A 8 1.30 -6.23 5.57
C THR A 8 0.96 -6.81 6.95
N CYS A 9 1.02 -5.95 7.95
CA CYS A 9 0.81 -6.29 9.34
C CYS A 9 -0.20 -5.32 9.96
N ALA A 10 -1.14 -5.81 10.77
CA ALA A 10 -2.09 -4.99 11.50
C ALA A 10 -2.07 -5.34 12.99
N LEU A 11 -2.36 -4.37 13.86
CA LEU A 11 -2.53 -4.64 15.29
C LEU A 11 -3.88 -5.25 15.61
N ASP A 12 -4.89 -4.84 14.85
CA ASP A 12 -6.26 -5.35 14.87
C ASP A 12 -6.83 -5.23 13.45
N ALA A 13 -7.66 -6.19 13.04
CA ALA A 13 -8.29 -6.13 11.73
C ALA A 13 -9.67 -6.83 11.75
N PRO A 14 -10.63 -6.33 10.94
CA PRO A 14 -11.89 -7.06 10.72
C PRO A 14 -11.64 -8.46 10.15
N ALA A 15 -12.50 -9.41 10.51
CA ALA A 15 -12.45 -10.73 9.91
C ALA A 15 -12.60 -10.65 8.38
N GLY A 16 -11.76 -11.38 7.66
CA GLY A 16 -11.76 -11.38 6.19
C GLY A 16 -10.92 -10.26 5.55
N SER A 17 -10.21 -9.44 6.33
CA SER A 17 -9.22 -8.51 5.80
C SER A 17 -8.04 -9.25 5.15
N PRO A 18 -7.41 -8.69 4.12
CA PRO A 18 -6.27 -9.31 3.44
C PRO A 18 -4.94 -9.05 4.19
N PHE A 19 -5.00 -8.93 5.52
CA PHE A 19 -3.80 -8.78 6.33
C PHE A 19 -3.37 -10.14 6.86
N PRO A 20 -2.27 -10.72 6.34
CA PRO A 20 -1.86 -12.05 6.74
C PRO A 20 -1.37 -12.11 8.19
N LEU A 21 -0.79 -11.04 8.71
CA LEU A 21 -0.30 -10.98 10.08
C LEU A 21 -1.08 -9.94 10.89
N VAL A 22 -1.92 -10.44 11.81
CA VAL A 22 -2.66 -9.60 12.76
C VAL A 22 -2.22 -9.98 14.17
N ASN A 23 -1.57 -9.04 14.86
CA ASN A 23 -1.08 -9.24 16.23
C ASN A 23 -1.06 -7.89 16.98
N PRO A 24 -1.75 -7.76 18.12
CA PRO A 24 -1.70 -6.54 18.93
C PRO A 24 -0.30 -6.22 19.47
N ASN A 25 0.59 -7.22 19.54
CA ASN A 25 1.99 -7.04 19.88
C ASN A 25 2.86 -6.94 18.60
N VAL A 26 3.06 -5.74 18.11
CA VAL A 26 3.86 -5.48 16.90
C VAL A 26 5.29 -6.02 16.99
N TYR A 27 5.88 -6.07 18.18
CA TYR A 27 7.25 -6.53 18.37
C TYR A 27 7.39 -8.04 18.09
N GLU A 28 6.40 -8.85 18.46
CA GLU A 28 6.37 -10.28 18.11
C GLU A 28 6.25 -10.48 16.58
N THR A 29 5.56 -9.59 15.89
CA THR A 29 5.50 -9.61 14.43
C THR A 29 6.87 -9.30 13.83
N VAL A 30 7.58 -8.29 14.34
CA VAL A 30 8.96 -7.97 13.90
C VAL A 30 9.90 -9.14 14.14
N ASP A 31 9.84 -9.79 15.31
CA ASP A 31 10.65 -10.97 15.61
C ASP A 31 10.38 -12.10 14.60
N PHE A 32 9.12 -12.41 14.37
CA PHE A 32 8.75 -13.44 13.40
C PHE A 32 9.27 -13.12 11.98
N LEU A 33 9.16 -11.88 11.52
CA LEU A 33 9.64 -11.48 10.21
C LEU A 33 11.17 -11.62 10.11
N ALA A 34 11.91 -11.16 11.12
CA ALA A 34 13.36 -11.25 11.16
C ALA A 34 13.86 -12.70 11.20
N GLU A 35 13.26 -13.54 12.02
CA GLU A 35 13.61 -14.97 12.16
C GLU A 35 13.36 -15.76 10.87
N ASN A 36 12.41 -15.33 10.05
CA ASN A 36 12.05 -16.01 8.81
C ASN A 36 12.64 -15.33 7.55
N GLY A 37 13.46 -14.29 7.74
CA GLY A 37 14.23 -13.67 6.66
C GLY A 37 13.42 -12.78 5.74
N PHE A 38 12.37 -12.12 6.23
CA PHE A 38 11.74 -11.00 5.54
C PHE A 38 12.62 -9.75 5.66
N ASP A 39 12.44 -8.83 4.72
CA ASP A 39 13.23 -7.59 4.67
C ASP A 39 12.48 -6.40 5.26
N SER A 40 11.14 -6.43 5.23
CA SER A 40 10.33 -5.29 5.65
C SER A 40 8.95 -5.67 6.14
N MET A 41 8.29 -4.69 6.77
CA MET A 41 6.86 -4.73 7.07
C MET A 41 6.16 -3.45 6.65
N GLU A 42 4.88 -3.55 6.33
CA GLU A 42 3.94 -2.44 6.23
C GLU A 42 3.00 -2.47 7.42
N LEU A 43 2.79 -1.33 8.07
CA LEU A 43 1.91 -1.22 9.24
C LEU A 43 0.54 -0.69 8.84
N HIS A 44 -0.52 -1.46 9.08
CA HIS A 44 -1.89 -0.98 8.97
C HIS A 44 -2.41 -0.54 10.34
N LEU A 45 -2.65 0.77 10.46
CA LEU A 45 -3.04 1.43 11.71
C LEU A 45 -4.35 2.21 11.51
N LEU A 46 -5.26 2.09 12.47
CA LEU A 46 -6.43 2.97 12.52
C LEU A 46 -6.01 4.38 12.89
N LYS A 47 -5.14 4.52 13.89
CA LYS A 47 -4.58 5.80 14.36
C LYS A 47 -3.07 5.72 14.55
N PRO A 48 -2.32 6.78 14.25
CA PRO A 48 -0.87 6.82 14.48
C PRO A 48 -0.46 6.55 15.93
N SER A 49 -1.33 6.92 16.88
CA SER A 49 -1.08 6.75 18.33
C SER A 49 -1.11 5.29 18.82
N GLU A 50 -1.44 4.34 17.94
CA GLU A 50 -1.43 2.90 18.28
C GLU A 50 -0.01 2.34 18.45
N VAL A 51 0.99 3.05 17.95
CA VAL A 51 2.41 2.67 18.08
C VAL A 51 3.25 3.83 18.60
N ASP A 52 4.30 3.50 19.35
CA ASP A 52 5.37 4.44 19.70
C ASP A 52 6.38 4.45 18.53
N GLY A 53 6.29 5.46 17.66
CA GLY A 53 7.10 5.55 16.44
C GLY A 53 8.61 5.38 16.68
N PRO A 54 9.25 6.17 17.55
CA PRO A 54 10.67 6.02 17.87
C PRO A 54 11.05 4.62 18.36
N LYS A 55 10.25 4.02 19.24
CA LYS A 55 10.54 2.68 19.78
C LYS A 55 10.42 1.59 18.72
N ILE A 56 9.35 1.60 17.93
CA ILE A 56 9.19 0.58 16.88
C ILE A 56 10.27 0.71 15.81
N LYS A 57 10.65 1.93 15.43
CA LYS A 57 11.75 2.17 14.50
C LYS A 57 13.06 1.58 15.01
N GLU A 58 13.44 1.90 16.25
CA GLU A 58 14.66 1.38 16.88
C GLU A 58 14.65 -0.14 16.94
N TYR A 59 13.49 -0.73 17.30
CA TYR A 59 13.36 -2.19 17.38
C TYR A 59 13.51 -2.85 16.01
N CYS A 60 12.83 -2.33 14.99
CA CYS A 60 12.94 -2.83 13.62
C CYS A 60 14.39 -2.74 13.11
N GLN A 61 15.07 -1.60 13.33
CA GLN A 61 16.47 -1.42 12.95
C GLN A 61 17.39 -2.46 13.60
N LYS A 62 17.22 -2.75 14.92
CA LYS A 62 17.97 -3.79 15.63
C LYS A 62 17.76 -5.19 15.05
N LYS A 63 16.59 -5.46 14.49
CA LYS A 63 16.21 -6.74 13.89
C LYS A 63 16.51 -6.81 12.39
N GLY A 64 16.94 -5.72 11.77
CA GLY A 64 17.19 -5.65 10.33
C GLY A 64 15.93 -5.59 9.47
N ILE A 65 14.78 -5.22 10.06
CA ILE A 65 13.50 -5.07 9.37
C ILE A 65 13.27 -3.60 9.02
N LEU A 66 12.92 -3.31 7.77
CA LEU A 66 12.49 -1.99 7.32
C LEU A 66 10.99 -1.81 7.57
N ILE A 67 10.56 -0.61 7.91
CA ILE A 67 9.15 -0.22 7.80
C ILE A 67 8.98 0.44 6.44
N SER A 68 8.29 -0.23 5.51
CA SER A 68 8.14 0.25 4.13
C SER A 68 7.10 1.36 4.02
N SER A 69 6.02 1.21 4.73
CA SER A 69 4.84 2.08 4.58
C SER A 69 3.87 1.94 5.76
N ILE A 70 2.94 2.89 5.82
CA ILE A 70 1.76 2.84 6.69
C ILE A 70 0.52 2.76 5.81
N GLY A 71 -0.24 1.67 5.95
CA GLY A 71 -1.54 1.51 5.33
C GLY A 71 -2.61 2.31 6.08
N THR A 72 -3.40 3.12 5.39
CA THR A 72 -4.38 4.04 5.99
C THR A 72 -5.84 3.60 5.84
N GLY A 73 -6.10 2.53 5.09
CA GLY A 73 -7.45 2.08 4.71
C GLY A 73 -8.39 1.77 5.86
N MET A 74 -7.87 1.43 7.05
CA MET A 74 -8.67 1.17 8.25
C MET A 74 -9.53 2.37 8.67
N ALA A 75 -9.06 3.61 8.45
CA ALA A 75 -9.83 4.81 8.75
C ALA A 75 -11.06 4.97 7.83
N TYR A 76 -10.97 4.52 6.58
CA TYR A 76 -12.14 4.42 5.70
C TYR A 76 -13.11 3.34 6.21
N GLY A 77 -12.62 2.13 6.42
CA GLY A 77 -13.48 0.99 6.79
C GLY A 77 -14.18 1.12 8.14
N LYS A 78 -13.51 1.69 9.16
CA LYS A 78 -14.05 1.83 10.52
C LYS A 78 -14.74 3.17 10.80
N GLU A 79 -14.29 4.26 10.15
CA GLU A 79 -14.76 5.62 10.45
C GLU A 79 -15.39 6.33 9.24
N GLY A 80 -15.39 5.72 8.05
CA GLY A 80 -15.94 6.30 6.82
C GLY A 80 -15.17 7.50 6.28
N LEU A 81 -13.91 7.69 6.67
CA LEU A 81 -13.11 8.83 6.27
C LEU A 81 -12.61 8.68 4.83
N SER A 82 -12.91 9.67 3.98
CA SER A 82 -12.35 9.71 2.61
C SER A 82 -12.12 11.12 2.11
N ILE A 83 -11.10 11.28 1.25
CA ILE A 83 -10.71 12.56 0.64
C ILE A 83 -11.83 13.08 -0.28
N THR A 84 -12.56 12.20 -0.94
CA THR A 84 -13.60 12.56 -1.92
C THR A 84 -15.03 12.49 -1.35
N SER A 85 -15.19 12.35 -0.02
CA SER A 85 -16.50 12.34 0.61
C SER A 85 -17.35 13.56 0.16
N PRO A 86 -18.66 13.39 -0.11
CA PRO A 86 -19.55 14.51 -0.37
C PRO A 86 -19.66 15.49 0.82
N LEU A 87 -19.40 14.99 2.04
CA LEU A 87 -19.46 15.79 3.25
C LEU A 87 -18.11 16.47 3.54
N LYS A 88 -18.11 17.80 3.57
CA LYS A 88 -16.89 18.60 3.82
C LYS A 88 -16.21 18.21 5.14
N GLU A 89 -16.97 18.05 6.21
CA GLU A 89 -16.43 17.65 7.53
C GLU A 89 -15.70 16.30 7.48
N THR A 90 -16.23 15.33 6.72
CA THR A 90 -15.58 14.02 6.54
C THR A 90 -14.27 14.16 5.79
N ARG A 91 -14.21 15.01 4.74
CA ARG A 91 -12.96 15.28 4.01
C ARG A 91 -11.91 15.94 4.89
N GLU A 92 -12.30 16.94 5.68
CA GLU A 92 -11.39 17.63 6.62
C GLU A 92 -10.81 16.65 7.65
N LYS A 93 -11.65 15.76 8.20
CA LYS A 93 -11.19 14.69 9.11
C LYS A 93 -10.27 13.68 8.41
N ALA A 94 -10.56 13.34 7.15
CA ALA A 94 -9.71 12.44 6.37
C ALA A 94 -8.33 13.05 6.12
N ILE A 95 -8.27 14.31 5.69
CA ILE A 95 -7.02 15.05 5.48
C ILE A 95 -6.23 15.16 6.80
N GLN A 96 -6.89 15.49 7.90
CA GLN A 96 -6.19 15.56 9.20
C GLN A 96 -5.63 14.19 9.61
N ARG A 97 -6.40 13.10 9.46
CA ARG A 97 -5.93 11.75 9.72
C ARG A 97 -4.70 11.39 8.87
N LEU A 98 -4.71 11.74 7.59
CA LEU A 98 -3.57 11.50 6.71
C LEU A 98 -2.34 12.35 7.09
N LYS A 99 -2.52 13.57 7.56
CA LYS A 99 -1.43 14.39 8.12
C LYS A 99 -0.84 13.77 9.39
N ASP A 100 -1.69 13.27 10.29
CA ASP A 100 -1.24 12.57 11.50
C ASP A 100 -0.45 11.28 11.13
N GLN A 101 -0.87 10.57 10.07
CA GLN A 101 -0.12 9.42 9.54
C GLN A 101 1.20 9.85 8.88
N LEU A 102 1.25 10.99 8.20
CA LEU A 102 2.48 11.54 7.63
C LEU A 102 3.49 11.94 8.71
N ASP A 103 3.04 12.44 9.86
CA ASP A 103 3.92 12.74 10.99
C ASP A 103 4.57 11.46 11.55
N LEU A 104 3.80 10.37 11.70
CA LEU A 104 4.35 9.08 12.09
C LEU A 104 5.28 8.53 10.99
N ALA A 105 4.87 8.58 9.73
CA ALA A 105 5.69 8.12 8.60
C ALA A 105 7.03 8.87 8.51
N SER A 106 7.04 10.17 8.83
CA SER A 106 8.27 10.96 8.91
C SER A 106 9.21 10.46 10.01
N GLN A 107 8.68 10.08 11.18
CA GLN A 107 9.47 9.47 12.27
C GLN A 107 10.03 8.11 11.85
N LEU A 108 9.22 7.31 11.15
CA LEU A 108 9.58 5.97 10.68
C LEU A 108 10.44 5.98 9.41
N GLU A 109 10.56 7.12 8.73
CA GLU A 109 11.22 7.30 7.43
C GLU A 109 10.61 6.41 6.31
N CYS A 110 9.29 6.27 6.31
CA CYS A 110 8.53 5.44 5.39
C CYS A 110 7.47 6.23 4.62
N SER A 111 6.76 5.57 3.72
CA SER A 111 5.66 6.13 2.94
C SER A 111 4.31 5.95 3.65
N ILE A 112 3.26 6.64 3.17
CA ILE A 112 1.86 6.31 3.51
C ILE A 112 1.14 5.83 2.26
N VAL A 113 0.18 4.90 2.43
CA VAL A 113 -0.65 4.38 1.35
C VAL A 113 -2.04 5.01 1.41
N ILE A 114 -2.44 5.71 0.36
CA ILE A 114 -3.82 6.13 0.12
C ILE A 114 -4.49 5.06 -0.76
N GLY A 115 -5.03 4.05 -0.11
CA GLY A 115 -5.90 3.05 -0.73
C GLY A 115 -7.37 3.50 -0.65
N SER A 116 -8.19 2.82 0.14
CA SER A 116 -9.64 3.11 0.30
C SER A 116 -9.95 4.53 0.78
N MET A 117 -9.02 5.22 1.49
CA MET A 117 -9.23 6.61 1.91
C MET A 117 -9.36 7.62 0.75
N ARG A 118 -9.04 7.22 -0.50
CA ARG A 118 -9.39 8.07 -1.66
C ARG A 118 -10.89 8.28 -1.78
N GLY A 119 -11.71 7.28 -1.37
CA GLY A 119 -13.16 7.25 -1.52
C GLY A 119 -13.59 6.69 -2.87
N GLU A 120 -14.78 7.07 -3.30
CA GLU A 120 -15.47 6.62 -4.52
C GLU A 120 -16.16 7.77 -5.22
N ILE A 121 -16.70 7.54 -6.41
CA ILE A 121 -17.60 8.47 -7.09
C ILE A 121 -19.02 8.22 -6.55
N PRO A 122 -19.57 9.15 -5.73
CA PRO A 122 -20.90 8.98 -5.16
C PRO A 122 -21.98 9.07 -6.23
N VAL A 123 -23.13 8.43 -6.00
CA VAL A 123 -24.28 8.53 -6.89
C VAL A 123 -24.66 10.01 -7.07
N GLY A 124 -24.83 10.43 -8.32
CA GLY A 124 -25.20 11.80 -8.68
C GLY A 124 -24.03 12.80 -8.75
N ARG A 125 -22.78 12.34 -8.56
CA ARG A 125 -21.59 13.15 -8.80
C ARG A 125 -20.89 12.72 -10.09
N SER A 126 -20.27 13.70 -10.76
CA SER A 126 -19.40 13.42 -11.90
C SER A 126 -17.99 13.02 -11.43
N ARG A 127 -17.26 12.30 -12.29
CA ARG A 127 -15.84 12.01 -12.07
C ARG A 127 -15.02 13.30 -11.90
N GLU A 128 -15.30 14.33 -12.71
CA GLU A 128 -14.57 15.60 -12.65
C GLU A 128 -14.72 16.32 -11.30
N GLU A 129 -15.91 16.29 -10.69
CA GLU A 129 -16.12 16.82 -9.33
C GLU A 129 -15.30 16.05 -8.29
N VAL A 130 -15.22 14.73 -8.41
CA VAL A 130 -14.44 13.88 -7.50
C VAL A 130 -12.94 14.06 -7.72
N ASP A 131 -12.50 14.14 -8.96
CA ASP A 131 -11.11 14.47 -9.31
C ASP A 131 -10.67 15.80 -8.71
N HIS A 132 -11.54 16.83 -8.77
CA HIS A 132 -11.22 18.13 -8.15
C HIS A 132 -10.96 17.99 -6.65
N LEU A 133 -11.83 17.28 -5.92
CA LEU A 133 -11.66 17.04 -4.48
C LEU A 133 -10.39 16.23 -4.18
N MET A 134 -10.10 15.20 -4.97
CA MET A 134 -8.91 14.38 -4.81
C MET A 134 -7.64 15.19 -5.04
N ILE A 135 -7.61 16.01 -6.10
CA ILE A 135 -6.45 16.84 -6.42
C ILE A 135 -6.22 17.91 -5.35
N GLU A 136 -7.26 18.58 -4.87
CA GLU A 136 -7.13 19.55 -3.79
C GLU A 136 -6.59 18.91 -2.52
N GLY A 137 -7.17 17.77 -2.11
CA GLY A 137 -6.69 17.02 -0.94
C GLY A 137 -5.24 16.54 -1.10
N CYS A 138 -4.89 16.02 -2.27
CA CYS A 138 -3.51 15.58 -2.54
C CYS A 138 -2.51 16.74 -2.58
N LYS A 139 -2.88 17.92 -3.07
CA LYS A 139 -2.04 19.13 -3.01
C LYS A 139 -1.74 19.52 -1.57
N GLU A 140 -2.78 19.58 -0.73
CA GLU A 140 -2.64 19.90 0.70
C GLU A 140 -1.74 18.89 1.43
N LEU A 141 -1.91 17.58 1.15
CA LEU A 141 -1.09 16.52 1.74
C LEU A 141 0.35 16.57 1.23
N ALA A 142 0.57 16.82 -0.06
CA ALA A 142 1.89 16.91 -0.65
C ALA A 142 2.69 18.11 -0.11
N GLU A 143 2.04 19.25 0.08
CA GLU A 143 2.64 20.42 0.72
C GLU A 143 3.02 20.11 2.17
N TYR A 144 2.13 19.45 2.92
CA TYR A 144 2.40 19.01 4.29
C TYR A 144 3.57 18.03 4.35
N ALA A 145 3.63 17.05 3.45
CA ALA A 145 4.67 16.04 3.38
C ALA A 145 6.03 16.57 2.90
N SER A 146 6.12 17.78 2.37
CA SER A 146 7.37 18.35 1.82
C SER A 146 8.53 18.37 2.80
N LYS A 147 8.25 18.33 4.10
CA LYS A 147 9.23 18.33 5.18
C LYS A 147 9.70 16.94 5.60
N GLY A 148 9.05 15.86 5.12
CA GLY A 148 9.31 14.48 5.50
C GLY A 148 10.13 13.71 4.46
N LYS A 149 10.49 12.48 4.82
CA LYS A 149 11.00 11.44 3.90
C LYS A 149 9.84 10.52 3.49
N GLY A 150 9.99 9.78 2.40
CA GLY A 150 8.96 8.88 1.87
C GLY A 150 7.91 9.58 1.00
N TRP A 151 7.03 8.81 0.44
CA TRP A 151 6.01 9.26 -0.52
C TRP A 151 4.61 9.06 0.02
N ILE A 152 3.67 9.79 -0.55
CA ILE A 152 2.25 9.48 -0.50
C ILE A 152 1.96 8.62 -1.72
N VAL A 153 1.81 7.32 -1.54
CA VAL A 153 1.51 6.43 -2.66
C VAL A 153 0.01 6.26 -2.80
N ILE A 154 -0.50 6.43 -4.03
CA ILE A 154 -1.92 6.23 -4.35
C ILE A 154 -2.04 4.88 -5.03
N GLU A 155 -2.90 4.04 -4.49
CA GLU A 155 -3.12 2.69 -4.99
C GLU A 155 -4.16 2.67 -6.12
N ALA A 156 -3.93 1.88 -7.18
CA ALA A 156 -4.95 1.51 -8.14
C ALA A 156 -5.72 0.29 -7.59
N ILE A 157 -7.04 0.44 -7.35
CA ILE A 157 -7.89 -0.59 -6.72
C ILE A 157 -9.02 -1.00 -7.67
N ASP A 158 -9.31 -2.28 -7.73
CA ASP A 158 -10.26 -2.88 -8.67
C ASP A 158 -11.74 -2.43 -8.51
N ARG A 159 -12.52 -2.73 -9.55
CA ARG A 159 -13.95 -2.38 -9.68
C ARG A 159 -14.88 -3.01 -8.67
N PHE A 160 -14.46 -4.03 -7.93
CA PHE A 160 -15.27 -4.65 -6.89
C PHE A 160 -15.14 -3.95 -5.55
N GLU A 161 -14.07 -3.18 -5.34
CA GLU A 161 -13.83 -2.42 -4.12
C GLU A 161 -14.11 -0.93 -4.28
N THR A 162 -13.90 -0.34 -5.49
CA THR A 162 -14.17 1.07 -5.76
C THR A 162 -14.51 1.30 -7.23
N ASN A 163 -15.16 2.42 -7.52
CA ASN A 163 -15.43 2.90 -8.89
C ASN A 163 -14.52 4.07 -9.29
N TYR A 164 -13.40 4.28 -8.56
CA TYR A 164 -12.56 5.45 -8.75
C TYR A 164 -11.07 5.11 -8.63
N LEU A 165 -10.25 5.51 -9.62
CA LEU A 165 -8.81 5.24 -9.74
C LEU A 165 -8.49 3.73 -9.72
N GLN A 166 -8.99 3.03 -10.72
CA GLN A 166 -8.89 1.57 -10.80
C GLN A 166 -7.62 1.09 -11.52
N ARG A 167 -7.02 1.93 -12.37
CA ARG A 167 -5.84 1.59 -13.17
C ARG A 167 -4.67 2.54 -12.92
N ALA A 168 -3.47 2.05 -13.20
CA ALA A 168 -2.24 2.83 -13.13
C ALA A 168 -2.33 4.18 -13.85
N GLU A 169 -2.89 4.19 -15.07
CA GLU A 169 -3.08 5.39 -15.89
C GLU A 169 -3.93 6.45 -15.17
N GLU A 170 -5.01 6.05 -14.53
CA GLU A 170 -5.92 6.97 -13.81
C GLU A 170 -5.25 7.60 -12.58
N VAL A 171 -4.43 6.82 -11.87
CA VAL A 171 -3.65 7.33 -10.74
C VAL A 171 -2.60 8.33 -11.23
N LEU A 172 -1.92 8.03 -12.33
CA LEU A 172 -0.93 8.92 -12.93
C LEU A 172 -1.54 10.24 -13.39
N GLU A 173 -2.75 10.23 -13.98
CA GLU A 173 -3.47 11.45 -14.34
C GLU A 173 -3.70 12.38 -13.14
N VAL A 174 -4.09 11.83 -11.99
CA VAL A 174 -4.24 12.59 -10.74
C VAL A 174 -2.89 13.15 -10.29
N ILE A 175 -1.85 12.33 -10.26
CA ILE A 175 -0.49 12.75 -9.86
C ILE A 175 0.02 13.88 -10.75
N ASP A 176 -0.16 13.78 -12.08
CA ASP A 176 0.26 14.79 -13.04
C ASP A 176 -0.49 16.12 -12.84
N ARG A 177 -1.80 16.06 -12.55
CA ARG A 177 -2.61 17.26 -12.25
C ARG A 177 -2.29 17.90 -10.89
N VAL A 178 -1.80 17.12 -9.92
CA VAL A 178 -1.29 17.67 -8.64
C VAL A 178 0.06 18.33 -8.83
N GLY A 179 0.95 17.73 -9.64
CA GLY A 179 2.25 18.29 -10.02
C GLY A 179 3.28 18.26 -8.89
N SER A 180 3.23 17.27 -8.00
CA SER A 180 4.16 17.12 -6.88
C SER A 180 4.95 15.82 -6.97
N ASP A 181 6.25 15.88 -6.70
CA ASP A 181 7.15 14.73 -6.60
C ASP A 181 6.98 13.91 -5.29
N ARG A 182 6.15 14.40 -4.37
CA ARG A 182 5.79 13.69 -3.14
C ARG A 182 4.73 12.62 -3.35
N LEU A 183 4.02 12.65 -4.48
CA LEU A 183 3.03 11.65 -4.86
C LEU A 183 3.64 10.59 -5.76
N ALA A 184 3.25 9.35 -5.51
CA ALA A 184 3.74 8.20 -6.28
C ALA A 184 2.63 7.15 -6.46
N VAL A 185 2.87 6.16 -7.30
CA VAL A 185 1.93 5.09 -7.61
C VAL A 185 2.19 3.88 -6.70
N HIS A 186 1.12 3.24 -6.29
CA HIS A 186 1.09 1.91 -5.72
C HIS A 186 0.31 0.97 -6.65
N LEU A 187 0.88 -0.17 -6.97
CA LEU A 187 0.24 -1.25 -7.73
C LEU A 187 0.12 -2.51 -6.88
N ASP A 188 -1.03 -3.17 -6.94
CA ASP A 188 -1.27 -4.48 -6.36
C ASP A 188 -1.59 -5.50 -7.46
N THR A 189 -0.89 -6.61 -7.49
CA THR A 189 -1.09 -7.67 -8.51
C THR A 189 -2.48 -8.27 -8.48
N TYR A 190 -3.16 -8.31 -7.32
CA TYR A 190 -4.54 -8.73 -7.22
C TYR A 190 -5.48 -7.79 -7.98
N HIS A 191 -5.35 -6.47 -7.77
CA HIS A 191 -6.15 -5.47 -8.45
C HIS A 191 -5.80 -5.36 -9.94
N MET A 192 -4.51 -5.41 -10.28
CA MET A 192 -4.05 -5.41 -11.68
C MET A 192 -4.63 -6.58 -12.49
N ASN A 193 -4.75 -7.76 -11.89
CA ASN A 193 -5.33 -8.94 -12.54
C ASN A 193 -6.77 -8.71 -13.02
N MET A 194 -7.51 -7.80 -12.43
CA MET A 194 -8.88 -7.48 -12.79
C MET A 194 -9.01 -6.26 -13.73
N GLU A 195 -8.09 -5.31 -13.65
CA GLU A 195 -8.23 -4.02 -14.31
C GLU A 195 -7.26 -3.78 -15.45
N GLU A 196 -6.07 -4.36 -15.41
CA GLU A 196 -5.03 -4.13 -16.41
C GLU A 196 -5.08 -5.20 -17.53
N GLN A 197 -4.64 -4.82 -18.73
CA GLN A 197 -4.67 -5.71 -19.89
C GLN A 197 -3.42 -6.61 -20.00
N ASP A 198 -2.33 -6.20 -19.35
CA ASP A 198 -1.09 -6.96 -19.27
C ASP A 198 -0.29 -6.55 -18.01
N TRP A 199 0.74 -7.31 -17.70
CA TRP A 199 1.55 -7.13 -16.51
C TRP A 199 2.67 -6.10 -16.64
N LYS A 200 3.15 -5.84 -17.86
CA LYS A 200 4.32 -4.98 -18.10
C LYS A 200 3.95 -3.52 -18.33
N LYS A 201 2.95 -3.27 -19.19
CA LYS A 201 2.58 -1.91 -19.59
C LYS A 201 2.30 -0.96 -18.42
N PRO A 202 1.46 -1.30 -17.41
CA PRO A 202 1.20 -0.40 -16.29
C PRO A 202 2.45 -0.12 -15.45
N VAL A 203 3.33 -1.11 -15.26
CA VAL A 203 4.61 -0.94 -14.55
C VAL A 203 5.53 0.00 -15.32
N LEU A 204 5.71 -0.22 -16.62
CA LEU A 204 6.55 0.63 -17.48
C LEU A 204 6.00 2.05 -17.57
N LEU A 205 4.67 2.21 -17.62
CA LEU A 205 4.02 3.53 -17.63
C LEU A 205 4.29 4.32 -16.34
N CYS A 206 4.27 3.65 -15.20
CA CYS A 206 4.61 4.25 -13.91
C CYS A 206 6.09 4.65 -13.85
N GLY A 207 6.98 3.81 -14.35
CA GLY A 207 8.42 4.06 -14.32
C GLY A 207 8.92 4.36 -12.91
N ASN A 208 9.72 5.42 -12.76
CA ASN A 208 10.28 5.84 -11.48
C ASN A 208 9.24 6.38 -10.47
N ARG A 209 7.98 6.58 -10.88
CA ARG A 209 6.87 6.98 -10.02
C ARG A 209 6.22 5.79 -9.30
N LEU A 210 6.55 4.54 -9.65
CA LEU A 210 6.15 3.36 -8.87
C LEU A 210 7.00 3.27 -7.62
N LYS A 211 6.39 3.43 -6.43
CA LYS A 211 7.10 3.46 -5.15
C LYS A 211 6.57 2.44 -4.14
N HIS A 212 5.51 1.74 -4.47
CA HIS A 212 5.00 0.67 -3.64
C HIS A 212 4.33 -0.42 -4.48
N VAL A 213 4.48 -1.67 -4.03
CA VAL A 213 3.92 -2.83 -4.71
C VAL A 213 3.37 -3.81 -3.68
N HIS A 214 2.09 -4.16 -3.82
CA HIS A 214 1.52 -5.33 -3.17
C HIS A 214 1.53 -6.54 -4.10
N VAL A 215 1.77 -7.71 -3.53
CA VAL A 215 1.75 -8.97 -4.25
C VAL A 215 0.81 -9.97 -3.58
N ALA A 216 -0.20 -10.38 -4.31
CA ALA A 216 -1.10 -11.48 -4.00
C ALA A 216 -1.47 -12.21 -5.30
N ASP A 217 -1.95 -13.42 -5.20
CA ASP A 217 -2.45 -14.16 -6.36
C ASP A 217 -3.87 -13.71 -6.77
N ASN A 218 -4.35 -14.16 -7.93
CA ASN A 218 -5.65 -13.76 -8.49
C ASN A 218 -6.87 -14.02 -7.58
N ASN A 219 -6.73 -14.85 -6.56
CA ASN A 219 -7.74 -15.16 -5.56
C ASN A 219 -7.46 -14.52 -4.18
N ARG A 220 -6.53 -13.52 -4.16
CA ARG A 220 -6.03 -12.80 -2.99
C ARG A 220 -5.38 -13.69 -1.91
N ASN A 221 -5.01 -14.94 -2.25
CA ASN A 221 -4.12 -15.75 -1.42
C ASN A 221 -2.65 -15.38 -1.73
N TYR A 222 -1.72 -16.01 -1.03
CA TYR A 222 -0.29 -15.73 -1.24
C TYR A 222 0.15 -16.10 -2.66
N PRO A 223 1.16 -15.42 -3.24
CA PRO A 223 1.70 -15.72 -4.57
C PRO A 223 2.11 -17.18 -4.72
N GLY A 224 1.66 -17.82 -5.81
CA GLY A 224 1.87 -19.24 -6.09
C GLY A 224 0.74 -20.18 -5.62
N TRP A 225 -0.30 -19.63 -4.99
CA TRP A 225 -1.53 -20.41 -4.74
C TRP A 225 -2.47 -20.42 -5.94
N GLY A 226 -2.48 -19.36 -6.74
CA GLY A 226 -3.45 -19.17 -7.83
C GLY A 226 -2.85 -19.34 -9.20
N LEU A 227 -3.24 -18.46 -10.12
CA LEU A 227 -2.96 -18.60 -11.56
C LEU A 227 -2.09 -17.48 -12.13
N ILE A 228 -1.66 -16.49 -11.33
CA ILE A 228 -0.84 -15.39 -11.83
C ILE A 228 0.56 -15.91 -12.19
N ASP A 229 0.97 -15.65 -13.45
CA ASP A 229 2.39 -15.70 -13.81
C ASP A 229 3.05 -14.38 -13.42
N PHE A 230 3.77 -14.36 -12.30
CA PHE A 230 4.45 -13.18 -11.81
C PHE A 230 5.70 -12.79 -12.60
N LYS A 231 6.22 -13.67 -13.45
CA LYS A 231 7.48 -13.42 -14.17
C LYS A 231 7.44 -12.14 -15.02
N PRO A 232 6.44 -11.91 -15.89
CA PRO A 232 6.38 -10.68 -16.68
C PRO A 232 6.30 -9.40 -15.83
N PHE A 233 5.63 -9.46 -14.67
CA PHE A 233 5.54 -8.36 -13.73
C PHE A 233 6.90 -8.05 -13.09
N LEU A 234 7.60 -9.07 -12.58
CA LEU A 234 8.93 -8.92 -11.98
C LEU A 234 9.98 -8.43 -12.99
N GLU A 235 9.95 -8.93 -14.24
CA GLU A 235 10.80 -8.43 -15.32
C GLU A 235 10.56 -6.93 -15.59
N ALA A 236 9.32 -6.48 -15.58
CA ALA A 236 9.01 -5.07 -15.79
C ALA A 236 9.47 -4.21 -14.60
N LEU A 237 9.37 -4.70 -13.36
CA LEU A 237 9.93 -4.02 -12.18
C LEU A 237 11.46 -3.89 -12.27
N GLU A 238 12.14 -4.93 -12.73
CA GLU A 238 13.60 -4.89 -12.96
C GLU A 238 13.95 -3.88 -14.07
N GLU A 239 13.18 -3.85 -15.16
CA GLU A 239 13.39 -2.93 -16.30
C GLU A 239 13.29 -1.45 -15.87
N ILE A 240 12.36 -1.11 -14.98
CA ILE A 240 12.25 0.27 -14.44
C ILE A 240 13.22 0.56 -13.29
N GLY A 241 14.01 -0.41 -12.86
CA GLY A 241 14.94 -0.28 -11.73
C GLY A 241 14.23 -0.14 -10.38
N TYR A 242 13.09 -0.83 -10.18
CA TYR A 242 12.35 -0.80 -8.91
C TYR A 242 13.21 -1.35 -7.77
N ASP A 243 13.45 -0.55 -6.74
CA ASP A 243 14.35 -0.84 -5.62
C ASP A 243 13.64 -0.91 -4.26
N GLN A 244 12.31 -0.76 -4.25
CA GLN A 244 11.50 -0.82 -3.05
C GLN A 244 11.13 -2.28 -2.70
N THR A 245 10.10 -2.47 -1.90
CA THR A 245 9.69 -3.78 -1.39
C THR A 245 8.53 -4.37 -2.20
N LEU A 246 8.56 -5.68 -2.43
CA LEU A 246 7.39 -6.47 -2.79
C LEU A 246 6.70 -6.89 -1.50
N THR A 247 5.54 -6.31 -1.20
CA THR A 247 4.84 -6.51 0.06
C THR A 247 3.69 -7.50 -0.10
N LEU A 248 3.72 -8.60 0.65
CA LEU A 248 2.62 -9.57 0.67
C LEU A 248 1.39 -8.97 1.34
N GLU A 249 0.31 -8.77 0.58
CA GLU A 249 -1.01 -8.43 1.07
C GLU A 249 -2.00 -9.51 0.63
N CYS A 250 -2.24 -10.50 1.47
CA CYS A 250 -3.05 -11.66 1.10
C CYS A 250 -3.89 -12.17 2.27
N TYR A 251 -4.91 -12.97 1.96
CA TYR A 251 -5.69 -13.63 3.00
C TYR A 251 -4.84 -14.58 3.85
N PRO A 252 -5.10 -14.64 5.19
CA PRO A 252 -4.41 -15.54 6.11
C PRO A 252 -4.89 -17.00 5.94
N ARG A 253 -4.61 -17.62 4.79
CA ARG A 253 -5.08 -18.97 4.45
C ARG A 253 -3.91 -19.91 4.15
N PRO A 254 -3.82 -21.10 4.78
CA PRO A 254 -4.72 -21.65 5.82
C PRO A 254 -4.63 -20.92 7.17
N ASP A 255 -3.53 -20.23 7.44
CA ASP A 255 -3.29 -19.32 8.54
C ASP A 255 -2.27 -18.25 8.09
N GLY A 256 -2.12 -17.18 8.87
CA GLY A 256 -1.30 -16.04 8.46
C GLY A 256 0.18 -16.37 8.31
N LYS A 257 0.76 -17.09 9.27
CA LYS A 257 2.20 -17.43 9.21
C LYS A 257 2.50 -18.37 8.04
N THR A 258 1.68 -19.40 7.86
CA THR A 258 1.84 -20.32 6.72
C THR A 258 1.70 -19.59 5.39
N SER A 259 0.73 -18.67 5.25
CA SER A 259 0.53 -17.95 4.00
C SER A 259 1.75 -17.12 3.61
N VAL A 260 2.30 -16.35 4.55
CA VAL A 260 3.46 -15.48 4.25
C VAL A 260 4.73 -16.27 4.00
N LEU A 261 4.96 -17.37 4.71
CA LEU A 261 6.13 -18.24 4.49
C LEU A 261 6.11 -18.91 3.13
N ARG A 262 4.95 -19.39 2.68
CA ARG A 262 4.79 -19.97 1.33
C ARG A 262 4.93 -18.91 0.23
N GLY A 263 4.36 -17.72 0.43
CA GLY A 263 4.54 -16.59 -0.49
C GLY A 263 6.01 -16.16 -0.60
N LEU A 264 6.72 -16.08 0.52
CA LEU A 264 8.15 -15.79 0.54
C LEU A 264 8.97 -16.84 -0.23
N GLU A 265 8.72 -18.13 0.05
CA GLU A 265 9.41 -19.23 -0.64
C GLU A 265 9.18 -19.17 -2.15
N TYR A 266 7.94 -18.96 -2.59
CA TYR A 266 7.58 -18.85 -4.00
C TYR A 266 8.29 -17.66 -4.67
N LEU A 267 8.19 -16.46 -4.09
CA LEU A 267 8.80 -15.26 -4.67
C LEU A 267 10.33 -15.39 -4.73
N ARG A 268 10.97 -15.92 -3.69
CA ARG A 268 12.44 -16.10 -3.69
C ARG A 268 12.91 -17.07 -4.76
N LYS A 269 12.18 -18.17 -4.98
CA LYS A 269 12.47 -19.09 -6.10
C LYS A 269 12.35 -18.39 -7.44
N LEU A 270 11.32 -17.59 -7.63
CA LEU A 270 11.08 -16.89 -8.88
C LEU A 270 12.10 -15.78 -9.16
N ILE A 271 12.52 -15.06 -8.11
CA ILE A 271 13.54 -13.99 -8.20
C ILE A 271 14.94 -14.56 -8.52
N ALA A 272 15.23 -15.79 -8.07
CA ALA A 272 16.52 -16.45 -8.28
C ALA A 272 16.70 -17.02 -9.70
N THR A 273 15.63 -17.12 -10.51
CA THR A 273 15.66 -17.60 -11.89
C THR A 273 15.84 -16.47 -12.89
#